data_7cfae7029a204df3c0f3a1ae3c5ec818
#
_entry.id   7cfae7029a204df3c0f3a1ae3c5ec818
#
_cell.length_a   1.000
_cell.length_b   1.000
_cell.length_c   1.000
_cell.angle_alpha   90.00
_cell.angle_beta   90.00
_cell.angle_gamma   90.00
#
_symmetry.space_group_name_H-M   'P 1'
#
loop_
_entity.id
_entity.type
_entity.pdbx_description
1 polymer ?
#
loop_
_entity_poly.entity_id
_entity_poly.type
_entity_poly.pdbx_seq_one_letter_code
_entity_poly.pdbx_strand_id
1 'polypeptide(L)'
;MNYLEMPDPEFPLTELADTVHGQVHIHYDYLAEEEKVSTIYVYTPAYFERAEKERSVMILKALSTETASCFLHQGKIPNIMEYFLAAGKAVETILVMTDAEETPERMQNIIKKYIPDGQKAKAIVMERSDGEDWNSFRRRFAACRI
;
A
#
# COMPACT_ATOMS: atom_id res chain seq x y z
N MET A 1 -10.31 8.02 -19.19
CA MET A 1 -11.55 7.44 -18.63
C MET A 1 -11.96 8.23 -17.40
N ASN A 2 -13.19 8.70 -17.40
CA ASN A 2 -13.69 9.40 -16.23
C ASN A 2 -14.08 8.38 -15.15
N TYR A 3 -13.49 8.54 -14.00
CA TYR A 3 -13.78 7.70 -12.84
C TYR A 3 -14.62 8.51 -11.85
N LEU A 4 -15.85 8.07 -11.64
CA LEU A 4 -16.75 8.69 -10.67
C LEU A 4 -16.86 7.79 -9.46
N GLU A 5 -16.40 8.27 -8.33
CA GLU A 5 -16.43 7.54 -7.08
C GLU A 5 -17.48 8.13 -6.14
N MET A 6 -18.34 7.26 -5.62
CA MET A 6 -19.31 7.66 -4.61
C MET A 6 -18.62 7.82 -3.26
N PRO A 7 -18.80 8.94 -2.58
CA PRO A 7 -18.18 9.13 -1.27
C PRO A 7 -18.66 8.09 -0.26
N ASP A 8 -17.72 7.57 0.52
CA ASP A 8 -18.03 6.73 1.66
C ASP A 8 -17.80 7.56 2.93
N PRO A 9 -18.83 7.80 3.77
CA PRO A 9 -18.67 8.62 4.97
C PRO A 9 -17.66 8.07 5.98
N GLU A 10 -17.40 6.76 5.94
CA GLU A 10 -16.44 6.14 6.83
C GLU A 10 -14.98 6.42 6.42
N PHE A 11 -14.74 6.77 5.15
CA PHE A 11 -13.40 6.93 4.60
C PHE A 11 -13.29 8.24 3.82
N PRO A 12 -12.99 9.36 4.49
CA PRO A 12 -12.76 10.62 3.80
C PRO A 12 -11.51 10.49 2.92
N LEU A 13 -11.69 10.65 1.60
CA LEU A 13 -10.63 10.43 0.63
C LEU A 13 -9.95 11.70 0.15
N THR A 14 -10.62 12.85 0.31
CA THR A 14 -10.18 14.12 -0.25
C THR A 14 -9.41 14.99 0.73
N GLU A 15 -9.56 14.73 2.02
CA GLU A 15 -8.90 15.52 3.05
C GLU A 15 -7.89 14.65 3.79
N LEU A 16 -6.62 15.07 3.75
CA LEU A 16 -5.60 14.48 4.60
C LEU A 16 -5.64 15.21 5.95
N ALA A 17 -5.28 14.47 7.00
CA ALA A 17 -5.15 15.08 8.32
C ALA A 17 -4.10 16.18 8.29
N ASP A 18 -4.30 17.25 9.08
CA ASP A 18 -3.33 18.33 9.21
C ASP A 18 -2.19 17.91 10.14
N THR A 19 -1.41 16.94 9.67
CA THR A 19 -0.30 16.33 10.42
C THR A 19 0.86 16.06 9.46
N VAL A 20 1.95 15.53 9.99
CA VAL A 20 3.07 15.08 9.17
C VAL A 20 2.66 13.82 8.41
N HIS A 21 2.82 13.86 7.11
CA HIS A 21 2.42 12.79 6.22
C HIS A 21 3.58 11.84 5.92
N GLY A 22 3.24 10.58 5.61
CA GLY A 22 4.16 9.61 5.07
C GLY A 22 4.52 9.90 3.62
N GLN A 23 5.29 9.01 3.04
CA GLN A 23 5.79 9.16 1.67
C GLN A 23 5.46 7.93 0.84
N VAL A 24 5.28 8.13 -0.46
CA VAL A 24 5.16 7.06 -1.44
C VAL A 24 6.44 7.05 -2.27
N HIS A 25 7.13 5.91 -2.24
CA HIS A 25 8.36 5.67 -3.00
C HIS A 25 8.03 4.83 -4.22
N ILE A 26 8.62 5.19 -5.36
CA ILE A 26 8.36 4.49 -6.62
C ILE A 26 9.61 3.74 -7.03
N HIS A 27 9.50 2.44 -7.23
CA HIS A 27 10.60 1.58 -7.66
C HIS A 27 10.33 1.07 -9.07
N TYR A 28 11.16 1.48 -10.01
CA TYR A 28 11.08 1.05 -11.41
C TYR A 28 12.18 0.07 -11.71
N ASP A 29 11.83 -1.04 -12.38
CA ASP A 29 12.79 -1.95 -12.94
C ASP A 29 12.39 -2.34 -14.34
N TYR A 30 13.34 -2.30 -15.28
CA TYR A 30 13.13 -2.79 -16.62
C TYR A 30 13.40 -4.29 -16.67
N LEU A 31 12.37 -5.04 -17.05
CA LEU A 31 12.47 -6.49 -17.18
C LEU A 31 12.75 -6.81 -18.64
N ALA A 32 14.03 -7.02 -18.97
CA ALA A 32 14.48 -7.16 -20.35
C ALA A 32 13.85 -8.37 -21.06
N GLU A 33 13.67 -9.48 -20.36
CA GLU A 33 13.06 -10.68 -20.92
C GLU A 33 11.61 -10.48 -21.31
N GLU A 34 10.90 -9.63 -20.57
CA GLU A 34 9.49 -9.33 -20.79
C GLU A 34 9.27 -8.01 -21.53
N GLU A 35 10.34 -7.30 -21.82
CA GLU A 35 10.32 -5.99 -22.51
C GLU A 35 9.34 -5.00 -21.86
N LYS A 36 9.29 -4.98 -20.54
CA LYS A 36 8.39 -4.07 -19.81
C LYS A 36 9.05 -3.47 -18.59
N VAL A 37 8.51 -2.33 -18.16
CA VAL A 37 8.87 -1.71 -16.89
C VAL A 37 7.92 -2.23 -15.81
N SER A 38 8.48 -2.76 -14.74
CA SER A 38 7.69 -3.16 -13.58
C SER A 38 7.83 -2.11 -12.49
N THR A 39 6.70 -1.73 -11.88
CA THR A 39 6.65 -0.67 -10.88
C THR A 39 6.09 -1.22 -9.58
N ILE A 40 6.79 -0.95 -8.48
CA ILE A 40 6.29 -1.20 -7.12
C ILE A 40 6.24 0.14 -6.40
N TYR A 41 5.11 0.41 -5.76
CA TYR A 41 4.95 1.59 -4.91
C TYR A 41 5.05 1.17 -3.46
N VAL A 42 5.85 1.91 -2.67
CA VAL A 42 6.00 1.64 -1.25
C VAL A 42 5.60 2.88 -0.47
N TYR A 43 4.59 2.75 0.36
CA TYR A 43 4.20 3.80 1.30
C TYR A 43 4.90 3.55 2.63
N THR A 44 5.56 4.59 3.15
CA THR A 44 6.13 4.57 4.48
C THR A 44 5.46 5.65 5.34
N PRO A 45 5.00 5.30 6.55
CA PRO A 45 4.36 6.30 7.42
C PRO A 45 5.38 7.33 7.91
N ALA A 46 4.87 8.48 8.35
CA ALA A 46 5.71 9.49 8.99
C ALA A 46 6.38 8.89 10.23
N TYR A 47 7.61 9.30 10.48
CA TYR A 47 8.42 8.79 11.60
C TYR A 47 8.72 7.29 11.54
N PHE A 48 8.59 6.70 10.38
CA PHE A 48 8.88 5.29 10.18
C PHE A 48 10.27 4.89 10.70
N GLU A 49 11.27 5.71 10.47
CA GLU A 49 12.65 5.43 10.87
C GLU A 49 12.86 5.43 12.40
N ARG A 50 11.94 6.01 13.13
CA ARG A 50 12.04 6.12 14.60
C ARG A 50 11.46 4.93 15.34
N ALA A 51 10.75 4.05 14.65
CA ALA A 51 10.11 2.92 15.30
C ALA A 51 11.14 1.83 15.61
N GLU A 52 11.23 1.44 16.88
CA GLU A 52 12.12 0.38 17.36
C GLU A 52 11.44 -0.97 17.48
N LYS A 53 10.13 -1.00 17.18
CA LYS A 53 9.29 -2.19 17.33
C LYS A 53 9.33 -3.07 16.09
N GLU A 54 8.73 -4.25 16.19
CA GLU A 54 8.44 -5.09 15.04
C GLU A 54 7.71 -4.28 13.97
N ARG A 55 8.19 -4.38 12.74
CA ARG A 55 7.60 -3.65 11.61
C ARG A 55 6.41 -4.40 11.05
N SER A 56 5.35 -3.67 10.75
CA SER A 56 4.20 -4.20 10.04
C SER A 56 4.30 -3.86 8.56
N VAL A 57 4.11 -4.87 7.72
CA VAL A 57 4.16 -4.73 6.25
C VAL A 57 2.88 -5.33 5.68
N MET A 58 2.21 -4.59 4.82
CA MET A 58 1.07 -5.10 4.08
C MET A 58 1.38 -5.05 2.58
N ILE A 59 1.31 -6.21 1.94
CA ILE A 59 1.53 -6.33 0.50
C ILE A 59 0.17 -6.35 -0.18
N LEU A 60 -0.05 -5.37 -1.06
CA LEU A 60 -1.30 -5.22 -1.80
C LEU A 60 -1.07 -5.61 -3.25
N LYS A 61 -1.82 -6.58 -3.73
CA LYS A 61 -1.69 -7.08 -5.10
C LYS A 61 -2.90 -6.68 -5.94
N ALA A 62 -2.64 -6.07 -7.08
CA ALA A 62 -3.68 -5.68 -8.04
C ALA A 62 -4.22 -6.89 -8.80
N LEU A 63 -5.36 -6.72 -9.45
CA LEU A 63 -5.87 -7.69 -10.42
C LEU A 63 -4.98 -7.70 -11.67
N SER A 64 -5.02 -8.79 -12.45
CA SER A 64 -4.28 -8.89 -13.71
C SER A 64 -4.71 -7.83 -14.73
N THR A 65 -5.91 -7.29 -14.60
CA THR A 65 -6.45 -6.23 -15.45
C THR A 65 -6.13 -4.82 -14.92
N GLU A 66 -5.44 -4.73 -13.80
CA GLU A 66 -5.08 -3.48 -13.13
C GLU A 66 -3.57 -3.36 -13.02
N THR A 67 -3.09 -2.16 -12.70
CA THR A 67 -1.69 -1.94 -12.35
C THR A 67 -1.60 -1.52 -10.88
N ALA A 68 -0.40 -1.59 -10.31
CA ALA A 68 -0.17 -1.23 -8.92
C ALA A 68 -0.62 0.21 -8.59
N SER A 69 -0.61 1.11 -9.57
CA SER A 69 -1.06 2.48 -9.37
C SER A 69 -2.54 2.60 -8.98
N CYS A 70 -3.33 1.55 -9.19
CA CYS A 70 -4.75 1.55 -8.82
C CYS A 70 -4.95 1.80 -7.31
N PHE A 71 -4.04 1.34 -6.48
CA PHE A 71 -4.11 1.56 -5.04
C PHE A 71 -3.90 3.03 -4.66
N LEU A 72 -3.18 3.78 -5.49
CA LEU A 72 -2.95 5.21 -5.26
C LEU A 72 -4.10 6.06 -5.79
N HIS A 73 -4.48 5.84 -7.04
CA HIS A 73 -5.38 6.73 -7.76
C HIS A 73 -6.86 6.39 -7.54
N GLN A 74 -7.21 5.13 -7.60
CA GLN A 74 -8.58 4.68 -7.44
C GLN A 74 -8.89 4.29 -5.99
N GLY A 75 -8.04 3.49 -5.39
CA GLY A 75 -8.21 3.01 -4.03
C GLY A 75 -7.91 4.03 -2.96
N LYS A 76 -6.97 4.93 -3.22
CA LYS A 76 -6.52 5.95 -2.27
C LYS A 76 -6.12 5.34 -0.92
N ILE A 77 -5.49 4.19 -0.98
CA ILE A 77 -5.15 3.40 0.21
C ILE A 77 -4.17 4.14 1.14
N PRO A 78 -3.12 4.81 0.62
CA PRO A 78 -2.27 5.59 1.52
C PRO A 78 -3.02 6.70 2.26
N ASN A 79 -4.00 7.33 1.63
CA ASN A 79 -4.81 8.36 2.29
C ASN A 79 -5.63 7.78 3.45
N ILE A 80 -6.16 6.57 3.28
CA ILE A 80 -6.90 5.87 4.34
C ILE A 80 -5.97 5.53 5.49
N MET A 81 -4.77 5.04 5.19
CA MET A 81 -3.76 4.74 6.20
C MET A 81 -3.41 6.00 7.00
N GLU A 82 -3.17 7.11 6.31
CA GLU A 82 -2.89 8.40 6.97
C GLU A 82 -4.02 8.81 7.92
N TYR A 83 -5.26 8.65 7.46
CA TYR A 83 -6.43 8.96 8.29
C TYR A 83 -6.47 8.11 9.55
N PHE A 84 -6.26 6.79 9.42
CA PHE A 84 -6.29 5.90 10.58
C PHE A 84 -5.12 6.12 11.53
N LEU A 85 -3.95 6.43 11.01
CA LEU A 85 -2.79 6.75 11.84
C LEU A 85 -3.03 8.04 12.64
N ALA A 86 -3.56 9.07 11.98
CA ALA A 86 -3.89 10.34 12.65
C ALA A 86 -4.96 10.17 13.72
N ALA A 87 -5.90 9.26 13.52
CA ALA A 87 -6.96 8.97 14.47
C ALA A 87 -6.54 7.99 15.58
N GLY A 88 -5.31 7.49 15.55
CA GLY A 88 -4.82 6.51 16.51
C GLY A 88 -5.47 5.13 16.37
N LYS A 89 -6.03 4.83 15.19
CA LYS A 89 -6.76 3.58 14.92
C LYS A 89 -5.93 2.52 14.19
N ALA A 90 -4.70 2.82 13.83
CA ALA A 90 -3.83 1.89 13.15
C ALA A 90 -2.40 1.99 13.69
N VAL A 91 -1.65 0.91 13.57
CA VAL A 91 -0.22 0.93 13.83
C VAL A 91 0.52 1.32 12.55
N GLU A 92 1.72 1.87 12.71
CA GLU A 92 2.55 2.25 11.57
C GLU A 92 2.85 1.02 10.71
N THR A 93 2.46 1.08 9.45
CA THR A 93 2.55 -0.04 8.51
C THR A 93 3.13 0.43 7.19
N ILE A 94 4.08 -0.34 6.65
CA ILE A 94 4.56 -0.14 5.29
C ILE A 94 3.57 -0.79 4.33
N LEU A 95 3.16 -0.07 3.30
CA LEU A 95 2.32 -0.63 2.24
C LEU A 95 3.17 -0.86 1.00
N VAL A 96 3.21 -2.10 0.53
CA VAL A 96 3.90 -2.47 -0.71
C VAL A 96 2.83 -2.80 -1.74
N MET A 97 2.72 -1.97 -2.77
CA MET A 97 1.65 -2.06 -3.77
C MET A 97 2.23 -2.56 -5.09
N THR A 98 1.74 -3.71 -5.56
CA THR A 98 2.33 -4.43 -6.68
C THR A 98 1.30 -4.78 -7.74
N ASP A 99 1.80 -5.09 -8.95
CA ASP A 99 1.01 -5.75 -9.98
C ASP A 99 0.75 -7.21 -9.60
N ALA A 100 -0.24 -7.82 -10.25
CA ALA A 100 -0.63 -9.21 -9.98
C ALA A 100 0.52 -10.20 -10.21
N GLU A 101 1.38 -9.92 -11.18
CA GLU A 101 2.42 -10.83 -11.63
C GLU A 101 3.80 -10.54 -11.01
N GLU A 102 3.86 -9.67 -10.00
CA GLU A 102 5.14 -9.33 -9.39
C GLU A 102 5.74 -10.55 -8.69
N THR A 103 7.07 -10.72 -8.85
CA THR A 103 7.76 -11.88 -8.28
C THR A 103 8.01 -11.70 -6.78
N PRO A 104 7.93 -12.78 -5.99
CA PRO A 104 8.25 -12.70 -4.56
C PRO A 104 9.68 -12.24 -4.29
N GLU A 105 10.63 -12.62 -5.14
CA GLU A 105 12.04 -12.23 -4.98
C GLU A 105 12.23 -10.72 -5.06
N ARG A 106 11.61 -10.08 -6.06
CA ARG A 106 11.70 -8.63 -6.22
C ARG A 106 11.02 -7.91 -5.07
N MET A 107 9.87 -8.40 -4.62
CA MET A 107 9.17 -7.83 -3.46
C MET A 107 10.05 -7.90 -2.20
N GLN A 108 10.69 -9.04 -1.95
CA GLN A 108 11.58 -9.19 -0.81
C GLN A 108 12.79 -8.24 -0.89
N ASN A 109 13.37 -8.10 -2.07
CA ASN A 109 14.50 -7.19 -2.26
C ASN A 109 14.11 -5.73 -2.01
N ILE A 110 12.90 -5.35 -2.40
CA ILE A 110 12.38 -4.01 -2.13
C ILE A 110 12.12 -3.82 -0.64
N ILE A 111 11.48 -4.78 0.01
CA ILE A 111 11.16 -4.71 1.44
C ILE A 111 12.43 -4.58 2.28
N LYS A 112 13.50 -5.27 1.92
CA LYS A 112 14.78 -5.20 2.63
C LYS A 112 15.39 -3.81 2.65
N LYS A 113 15.01 -2.94 1.71
CA LYS A 113 15.49 -1.56 1.70
C LYS A 113 14.88 -0.72 2.83
N TYR A 114 13.73 -1.16 3.36
CA TYR A 114 13.00 -0.43 4.39
C TYR A 114 13.09 -1.10 5.75
N ILE A 115 13.38 -2.38 5.80
CA ILE A 115 13.50 -3.15 7.04
C ILE A 115 14.92 -3.67 7.16
N PRO A 116 15.72 -3.13 8.09
CA PRO A 116 17.10 -3.58 8.28
C PRO A 116 17.17 -5.05 8.69
N ASP A 117 18.29 -5.68 8.35
CA ASP A 117 18.57 -7.06 8.77
C ASP A 117 18.52 -7.15 10.30
N GLY A 118 17.94 -8.25 10.79
CA GLY A 118 17.80 -8.50 12.22
C GLY A 118 16.56 -7.87 12.85
N GLN A 119 15.86 -6.99 12.15
CA GLN A 119 14.60 -6.45 12.63
C GLN A 119 13.46 -7.36 12.21
N LYS A 120 12.58 -7.69 13.17
CA LYS A 120 11.43 -8.53 12.88
C LYS A 120 10.38 -7.75 12.09
N ALA A 121 9.77 -8.43 11.13
CA ALA A 121 8.67 -7.87 10.35
C ALA A 121 7.50 -8.85 10.33
N LYS A 122 6.30 -8.31 10.49
CA LYS A 122 5.07 -9.05 10.33
C LYS A 122 4.44 -8.63 9.00
N ALA A 123 4.25 -9.58 8.09
CA ALA A 123 3.73 -9.30 6.77
C ALA A 123 2.38 -9.95 6.54
N ILE A 124 1.46 -9.22 5.92
CA ILE A 124 0.16 -9.68 5.48
C ILE A 124 0.03 -9.38 3.99
N VAL A 125 -0.48 -10.34 3.23
CA VAL A 125 -0.76 -10.16 1.80
C VAL A 125 -2.26 -10.00 1.62
N MET A 126 -2.66 -8.98 0.86
CA MET A 126 -4.05 -8.69 0.54
C MET A 126 -4.18 -8.49 -0.96
N GLU A 127 -5.02 -9.31 -1.59
CA GLU A 127 -5.23 -9.27 -3.02
C GLU A 127 -6.58 -8.66 -3.37
N ARG A 128 -6.62 -7.95 -4.51
CA ARG A 128 -7.88 -7.50 -5.09
C ARG A 128 -8.66 -8.72 -5.58
N SER A 129 -9.98 -8.68 -5.43
CA SER A 129 -10.88 -9.75 -5.91
C SER A 129 -11.64 -9.30 -7.15
N ASP A 130 -11.87 -10.23 -8.08
CA ASP A 130 -12.67 -9.95 -9.26
C ASP A 130 -14.07 -9.47 -8.88
N GLY A 131 -14.50 -8.38 -9.50
CA GLY A 131 -15.82 -7.81 -9.25
C GLY A 131 -15.94 -7.02 -7.95
N GLU A 132 -14.89 -6.93 -7.18
CA GLU A 132 -14.89 -6.17 -5.94
C GLU A 132 -14.72 -4.66 -6.24
N ASP A 133 -15.66 -3.85 -5.75
CA ASP A 133 -15.52 -2.40 -5.85
C ASP A 133 -14.51 -1.86 -4.84
N TRP A 134 -14.10 -0.60 -5.01
CA TRP A 134 -13.10 -0.01 -4.14
C TRP A 134 -13.60 0.23 -2.72
N ASN A 135 -14.88 0.51 -2.55
CA ASN A 135 -15.43 0.67 -1.19
C ASN A 135 -15.35 -0.63 -0.41
N SER A 136 -15.65 -1.77 -1.05
CA SER A 136 -15.51 -3.08 -0.41
C SER A 136 -14.06 -3.40 -0.08
N PHE A 137 -13.15 -3.10 -1.00
CA PHE A 137 -11.72 -3.31 -0.75
C PHE A 137 -11.22 -2.46 0.42
N ARG A 138 -11.60 -1.18 0.47
CA ARG A 138 -11.21 -0.29 1.56
C ARG A 138 -11.70 -0.80 2.92
N ARG A 139 -12.90 -1.36 2.96
CA ARG A 139 -13.44 -1.95 4.20
C ARG A 139 -12.65 -3.17 4.65
N ARG A 140 -12.29 -4.04 3.71
CA ARG A 140 -11.41 -5.17 4.02
C ARG A 140 -10.04 -4.68 4.50
N PHE A 141 -9.48 -3.69 3.84
CA PHE A 141 -8.22 -3.09 4.25
C PHE A 141 -8.30 -2.54 5.68
N ALA A 142 -9.35 -1.78 5.97
CA ALA A 142 -9.55 -1.19 7.29
C ALA A 142 -9.75 -2.25 8.38
N ALA A 143 -10.37 -3.39 8.06
CA ALA A 143 -10.57 -4.48 9.00
C ALA A 143 -9.30 -5.31 9.24
N CYS A 144 -8.35 -5.26 8.31
CA CYS A 144 -7.10 -6.01 8.37
C CYS A 144 -6.07 -5.26 9.22
N ARG A 145 -6.26 -5.29 10.52
CA ARG A 145 -5.35 -4.59 11.45
C ARG A 145 -4.18 -5.47 11.81
N ILE A 146 -3.02 -4.90 11.69
CA ILE A 146 -1.77 -5.56 12.05
C ILE A 146 -1.33 -5.12 13.43
#